data_4b4be152af93c8785d96d0051bc33854
#
_entry.id   4b4be152af93c8785d96d0051bc33854
#
_cell.length_a   1.000
_cell.length_b   1.000
_cell.length_c   1.000
_cell.angle_alpha   90.00
_cell.angle_beta   90.00
_cell.angle_gamma   90.00
#
_symmetry.space_group_name_H-M   'P 1'
#
loop_
_entity.id
_entity.type
_entity.pdbx_description
1 polymer ?
#
loop_
_entity_poly.entity_id
_entity_poly.type
_entity_poly.pdbx_seq_one_letter_code
_entity_poly.pdbx_strand_id
1 'polypeptide(L)'
;AQRVRFCLLVEQYAELGVKTGEITPEEADTLLDAGRLCGAIRRGISLLGYGDQSARRLAYKLTAKGVDRDTAARATAYLTEKGYIREDDTAALRAEQDLRKGWGERRIREDLIAHGFTREAVEEAMEELSNTDWVEACAAAIRKKYGEIPEDKGERQKMLAAMMRLGYDADTVKAAARNILREK
;
A
#
# COMPACT_ATOMS: atom_id res chain seq x y z
N ALA A 1 36.85 26.32 4.82
CA ALA A 1 36.07 25.77 3.71
C ALA A 1 35.18 24.62 4.26
N GLN A 2 33.89 24.75 4.08
CA GLN A 2 32.93 23.71 4.52
C GLN A 2 33.00 22.56 3.51
N ARG A 3 33.36 21.34 3.97
CA ARG A 3 33.38 20.15 3.10
C ARG A 3 31.97 19.57 3.09
N VAL A 4 31.31 19.61 1.93
CA VAL A 4 30.06 18.91 1.69
C VAL A 4 30.37 17.53 1.10
N ARG A 5 29.77 16.48 1.66
CA ARG A 5 29.86 15.12 1.13
C ARG A 5 28.46 14.66 0.74
N PHE A 6 28.30 14.19 -0.48
CA PHE A 6 27.07 13.59 -0.97
C PHE A 6 27.40 12.47 -1.94
N CYS A 7 26.44 11.63 -2.27
CA CYS A 7 26.58 10.61 -3.30
C CYS A 7 25.71 10.97 -4.50
N LEU A 8 26.13 10.52 -5.66
CA LEU A 8 25.36 10.57 -6.89
C LEU A 8 25.01 9.14 -7.32
N LEU A 9 23.94 9.00 -8.08
CA LEU A 9 23.71 7.78 -8.85
C LEU A 9 24.74 7.71 -9.97
N VAL A 10 25.06 6.51 -10.44
CA VAL A 10 26.03 6.32 -11.56
C VAL A 10 25.55 7.06 -12.82
N GLU A 11 24.25 7.00 -13.10
CA GLU A 11 23.63 7.70 -14.21
C GLU A 11 23.80 9.22 -14.07
N GLN A 12 23.51 9.78 -12.89
CA GLN A 12 23.69 11.22 -12.60
C GLN A 12 25.14 11.65 -12.75
N TYR A 13 26.08 10.82 -12.31
CA TYR A 13 27.50 11.11 -12.45
C TYR A 13 27.92 11.19 -13.93
N ALA A 14 27.42 10.28 -14.74
CA ALA A 14 27.70 10.24 -16.17
C ALA A 14 27.06 11.42 -16.92
N GLU A 15 25.77 11.71 -16.62
CA GLU A 15 25.02 12.80 -17.27
C GLU A 15 25.58 14.19 -16.93
N LEU A 16 25.97 14.41 -15.69
CA LEU A 16 26.52 15.69 -15.23
C LEU A 16 27.97 15.90 -15.65
N GLY A 17 28.63 14.88 -16.19
CA GLY A 17 30.02 15.00 -16.66
C GLY A 17 30.98 15.55 -15.59
N VAL A 18 30.81 15.10 -14.35
CA VAL A 18 31.51 15.64 -13.16
C VAL A 18 33.02 15.60 -13.36
N LYS A 19 33.67 16.76 -13.27
CA LYS A 19 35.13 16.92 -13.37
C LYS A 19 35.69 17.43 -12.04
N THR A 20 36.97 17.17 -11.83
CA THR A 20 37.73 17.75 -10.70
C THR A 20 38.17 19.17 -11.05
N GLY A 21 38.01 20.11 -10.13
CA GLY A 21 38.41 21.48 -10.29
C GLY A 21 37.46 22.47 -9.63
N GLU A 22 37.57 23.72 -10.00
CA GLU A 22 36.62 24.77 -9.59
C GLU A 22 35.31 24.60 -10.36
N ILE A 23 34.21 24.82 -9.70
CA ILE A 23 32.85 24.74 -10.27
C ILE A 23 32.14 26.07 -10.09
N THR A 24 31.22 26.36 -11.00
CA THR A 24 30.36 27.55 -10.89
C THR A 24 29.29 27.34 -9.80
N PRO A 25 28.68 28.40 -9.29
CA PRO A 25 27.56 28.30 -8.36
C PRO A 25 26.40 27.49 -8.89
N GLU A 26 26.09 27.59 -10.19
CA GLU A 26 25.02 26.82 -10.87
C GLU A 26 25.32 25.33 -10.94
N GLU A 27 26.59 24.99 -11.26
CA GLU A 27 27.04 23.59 -11.22
C GLU A 27 26.98 23.01 -9.79
N ALA A 28 27.33 23.84 -8.80
CA ALA A 28 27.24 23.43 -7.40
C ALA A 28 25.79 23.15 -6.99
N ASP A 29 24.84 24.01 -7.35
CA ASP A 29 23.42 23.82 -7.06
C ASP A 29 22.87 22.55 -7.74
N THR A 30 23.25 22.31 -8.99
CA THR A 30 22.87 21.10 -9.74
C THR A 30 23.40 19.83 -9.07
N LEU A 31 24.64 19.83 -8.64
CA LEU A 31 25.27 18.70 -7.94
C LEU A 31 24.61 18.46 -6.57
N LEU A 32 24.27 19.54 -5.85
CA LEU A 32 23.58 19.43 -4.56
C LEU A 32 22.17 18.87 -4.73
N ASP A 33 21.44 19.26 -5.77
CA ASP A 33 20.11 18.71 -6.07
C ASP A 33 20.20 17.23 -6.41
N ALA A 34 21.13 16.85 -7.29
CA ALA A 34 21.36 15.44 -7.62
C ALA A 34 21.76 14.62 -6.40
N GLY A 35 22.56 15.18 -5.49
CA GLY A 35 22.92 14.55 -4.22
C GLY A 35 21.73 14.37 -3.27
N ARG A 36 20.82 15.36 -3.19
CA ARG A 36 19.56 15.24 -2.43
C ARG A 36 18.69 14.12 -2.98
N LEU A 37 18.52 14.04 -4.28
CA LEU A 37 17.77 12.99 -4.95
C LEU A 37 18.36 11.60 -4.67
N CYS A 38 19.68 11.43 -4.86
CA CYS A 38 20.38 10.18 -4.54
C CYS A 38 20.15 9.76 -3.07
N GLY A 39 20.27 10.70 -2.14
CA GLY A 39 20.00 10.47 -0.72
C GLY A 39 18.57 10.02 -0.43
N ALA A 40 17.58 10.62 -1.12
CA ALA A 40 16.18 10.26 -1.02
C ALA A 40 15.90 8.86 -1.59
N ILE A 41 16.48 8.51 -2.74
CA ILE A 41 16.37 7.18 -3.36
C ILE A 41 16.94 6.11 -2.43
N ARG A 42 18.15 6.29 -1.88
CA ARG A 42 18.76 5.34 -0.93
C ARG A 42 17.89 5.14 0.31
N ARG A 43 17.30 6.23 0.83
CA ARG A 43 16.37 6.16 1.95
C ARG A 43 15.08 5.44 1.59
N GLY A 44 14.58 5.65 0.35
CA GLY A 44 13.43 4.93 -0.19
C GLY A 44 13.68 3.43 -0.27
N ILE A 45 14.81 3.00 -0.83
CA ILE A 45 15.22 1.58 -0.88
C ILE A 45 15.26 0.98 0.53
N SER A 46 15.86 1.70 1.49
CA SER A 46 15.90 1.24 2.88
C SER A 46 14.49 1.08 3.48
N LEU A 47 13.55 1.97 3.15
CA LEU A 47 12.17 1.88 3.63
C LEU A 47 11.39 0.72 2.98
N LEU A 48 11.65 0.42 1.71
CA LEU A 48 11.08 -0.74 1.01
C LEU A 48 11.62 -2.06 1.58
N GLY A 49 12.86 -2.09 2.05
CA GLY A 49 13.43 -3.27 2.73
C GLY A 49 12.71 -3.69 4.02
N TYR A 50 11.87 -2.82 4.60
CA TYR A 50 11.01 -3.15 5.76
C TYR A 50 9.60 -3.63 5.34
N GLY A 51 9.27 -3.61 4.06
CA GLY A 51 8.01 -4.06 3.51
C GLY A 51 7.57 -3.23 2.31
N ASP A 52 6.93 -3.90 1.38
CA ASP A 52 6.39 -3.29 0.17
C ASP A 52 5.28 -2.29 0.50
N GLN A 53 5.20 -1.24 -0.29
CA GLN A 53 4.23 -0.17 -0.10
C GLN A 53 4.00 0.59 -1.41
N SER A 54 2.87 1.32 -1.50
CA SER A 54 2.58 2.18 -2.64
C SER A 54 3.58 3.34 -2.76
N ALA A 55 3.77 3.85 -3.97
CA ALA A 55 4.61 5.02 -4.24
C ALA A 55 4.17 6.24 -3.40
N ARG A 56 2.86 6.46 -3.29
CA ARG A 56 2.28 7.54 -2.48
C ARG A 56 2.65 7.41 -1.00
N ARG A 57 2.58 6.19 -0.45
CA ARG A 57 2.95 5.94 0.94
C ARG A 57 4.44 6.12 1.18
N LEU A 58 5.28 5.69 0.22
CA LEU A 58 6.73 5.91 0.30
C LEU A 58 7.07 7.39 0.25
N ALA A 59 6.46 8.17 -0.68
CA ALA A 59 6.65 9.62 -0.75
C ALA A 59 6.29 10.31 0.58
N TYR A 60 5.15 9.93 1.18
CA TYR A 60 4.74 10.42 2.50
C TYR A 60 5.79 10.11 3.58
N LYS A 61 6.31 8.88 3.62
CA LYS A 61 7.34 8.49 4.59
C LYS A 61 8.66 9.25 4.38
N LEU A 62 9.04 9.52 3.13
CA LEU A 62 10.23 10.31 2.82
C LEU A 62 10.06 11.76 3.31
N THR A 63 8.91 12.38 3.05
CA THR A 63 8.64 13.74 3.53
C THR A 63 8.58 13.82 5.06
N ALA A 64 7.97 12.85 5.72
CA ALA A 64 7.97 12.75 7.18
C ALA A 64 9.39 12.61 7.78
N LYS A 65 10.36 12.15 6.99
CA LYS A 65 11.79 12.07 7.36
C LYS A 65 12.61 13.27 6.89
N GLY A 66 11.95 14.36 6.49
CA GLY A 66 12.61 15.64 6.15
C GLY A 66 13.09 15.76 4.70
N VAL A 67 12.68 14.84 3.80
CA VAL A 67 12.89 15.04 2.36
C VAL A 67 11.82 16.02 1.87
N ASP A 68 12.20 17.02 1.09
CA ASP A 68 11.22 17.92 0.49
C ASP A 68 10.29 17.18 -0.49
N ARG A 69 9.13 17.77 -0.75
CA ARG A 69 8.04 17.11 -1.48
C ARG A 69 8.41 16.76 -2.92
N ASP A 70 9.12 17.67 -3.60
CA ASP A 70 9.55 17.47 -4.98
C ASP A 70 10.59 16.35 -5.07
N THR A 71 11.63 16.41 -4.27
CA THR A 71 12.66 15.36 -4.21
C THR A 71 12.06 14.00 -3.82
N ALA A 72 11.07 13.95 -2.90
CA ALA A 72 10.39 12.72 -2.54
C ALA A 72 9.58 12.14 -3.71
N ALA A 73 8.87 12.99 -4.47
CA ALA A 73 8.13 12.57 -5.67
C ALA A 73 9.07 12.04 -6.77
N ARG A 74 10.16 12.74 -7.06
CA ARG A 74 11.19 12.32 -8.02
C ARG A 74 11.84 10.99 -7.61
N ALA A 75 12.15 10.83 -6.33
CA ALA A 75 12.74 9.59 -5.82
C ALA A 75 11.77 8.41 -5.94
N THR A 76 10.48 8.59 -5.64
CA THR A 76 9.49 7.51 -5.82
C THR A 76 9.25 7.18 -7.28
N ALA A 77 9.17 8.18 -8.16
CA ALA A 77 9.06 7.95 -9.61
C ALA A 77 10.24 7.12 -10.15
N TYR A 78 11.47 7.47 -9.76
CA TYR A 78 12.66 6.70 -10.10
C TYR A 78 12.57 5.25 -9.60
N LEU A 79 12.15 5.04 -8.35
CA LEU A 79 12.04 3.70 -7.76
C LEU A 79 10.93 2.86 -8.44
N THR A 80 9.86 3.48 -8.89
CA THR A 80 8.81 2.82 -9.69
C THR A 80 9.34 2.45 -11.07
N GLU A 81 9.99 3.37 -11.78
CA GLU A 81 10.59 3.13 -13.09
C GLU A 81 11.63 1.98 -13.05
N LYS A 82 12.43 1.93 -12.00
CA LYS A 82 13.44 0.85 -11.81
C LYS A 82 12.85 -0.44 -11.24
N GLY A 83 11.53 -0.55 -11.05
CA GLY A 83 10.85 -1.75 -10.58
C GLY A 83 11.04 -2.08 -9.09
N TYR A 84 11.53 -1.13 -8.29
CA TYR A 84 11.60 -1.31 -6.82
C TYR A 84 10.22 -1.18 -6.16
N ILE A 85 9.28 -0.47 -6.80
CA ILE A 85 7.89 -0.36 -6.37
C ILE A 85 7.05 -1.05 -7.44
N ARG A 86 6.35 -2.11 -7.04
CA ARG A 86 5.42 -2.87 -7.87
C ARG A 86 4.05 -2.80 -7.19
N GLU A 87 3.26 -1.80 -7.59
CA GLU A 87 2.00 -1.50 -6.89
C GLU A 87 0.98 -2.62 -7.07
N ASP A 88 0.92 -3.22 -8.25
CA ASP A 88 -0.06 -4.27 -8.58
C ASP A 88 0.18 -5.50 -7.72
N ASP A 89 1.40 -6.06 -7.73
CA ASP A 89 1.78 -7.20 -6.88
C ASP A 89 1.55 -6.91 -5.39
N THR A 90 1.89 -5.69 -4.97
CA THR A 90 1.79 -5.28 -3.56
C THR A 90 0.32 -5.13 -3.13
N ALA A 91 -0.53 -4.58 -4.01
CA ALA A 91 -1.96 -4.43 -3.77
C ALA A 91 -2.66 -5.79 -3.71
N ALA A 92 -2.36 -6.69 -4.66
CA ALA A 92 -2.89 -8.04 -4.72
C ALA A 92 -2.56 -8.85 -3.45
N LEU A 93 -1.27 -8.88 -3.08
CA LEU A 93 -0.82 -9.57 -1.85
C LEU A 93 -1.51 -9.02 -0.60
N ARG A 94 -1.71 -7.69 -0.53
CA ARG A 94 -2.40 -7.06 0.58
C ARG A 94 -3.87 -7.43 0.61
N ALA A 95 -4.55 -7.42 -0.54
CA ALA A 95 -5.95 -7.81 -0.67
C ALA A 95 -6.18 -9.25 -0.18
N GLU A 96 -5.31 -10.19 -0.57
CA GLU A 96 -5.36 -11.56 -0.05
C GLU A 96 -5.15 -11.64 1.45
N GLN A 97 -4.19 -10.89 2.00
CA GLN A 97 -3.96 -10.86 3.44
C GLN A 97 -5.19 -10.35 4.20
N ASP A 98 -5.86 -9.35 3.68
CA ASP A 98 -7.06 -8.76 4.29
C ASP A 98 -8.26 -9.71 4.17
N LEU A 99 -8.39 -10.43 3.07
CA LEU A 99 -9.37 -11.52 2.93
C LEU A 99 -9.13 -12.62 4.00
N ARG A 100 -7.88 -13.04 4.23
CA ARG A 100 -7.52 -14.02 5.28
C ARG A 100 -7.82 -13.51 6.70
N LYS A 101 -7.83 -12.19 6.92
CA LYS A 101 -8.29 -11.58 8.18
C LYS A 101 -9.81 -11.66 8.36
N GLY A 102 -10.54 -12.04 7.33
CA GLY A 102 -12.00 -12.13 7.30
C GLY A 102 -12.66 -10.80 6.93
N TRP A 103 -11.98 -9.95 6.16
CA TRP A 103 -12.57 -8.71 5.65
C TRP A 103 -13.39 -9.00 4.38
N GLY A 104 -14.47 -8.27 4.22
CA GLY A 104 -15.31 -8.29 3.03
C GLY A 104 -14.78 -7.33 1.97
N GLU A 105 -15.29 -7.49 0.75
CA GLU A 105 -14.86 -6.79 -0.46
C GLU A 105 -14.72 -5.29 -0.28
N ARG A 106 -15.77 -4.64 0.25
CA ARG A 106 -15.79 -3.18 0.44
C ARG A 106 -14.63 -2.70 1.31
N ARG A 107 -14.37 -3.38 2.43
CA ARG A 107 -13.32 -2.98 3.37
C ARG A 107 -11.93 -3.20 2.80
N ILE A 108 -11.72 -4.28 2.05
CA ILE A 108 -10.44 -4.53 1.35
C ILE A 108 -10.17 -3.38 0.37
N ARG A 109 -11.14 -3.03 -0.46
CA ARG A 109 -11.03 -1.91 -1.39
C ARG A 109 -10.74 -0.59 -0.68
N GLU A 110 -11.47 -0.26 0.38
CA GLU A 110 -11.27 0.94 1.20
C GLU A 110 -9.85 0.98 1.81
N ASP A 111 -9.33 -0.16 2.27
CA ASP A 111 -7.99 -0.27 2.85
C ASP A 111 -6.89 -0.04 1.80
N LEU A 112 -7.01 -0.62 0.61
CA LEU A 112 -6.08 -0.39 -0.49
C LEU A 112 -6.02 1.09 -0.88
N ILE A 113 -7.18 1.75 -1.00
CA ILE A 113 -7.28 3.19 -1.29
C ILE A 113 -6.62 4.00 -0.17
N ALA A 114 -6.91 3.67 1.10
CA ALA A 114 -6.33 4.35 2.26
C ALA A 114 -4.80 4.19 2.34
N HIS A 115 -4.26 3.09 1.82
CA HIS A 115 -2.82 2.86 1.70
C HIS A 115 -2.19 3.55 0.50
N GLY A 116 -3.00 4.24 -0.33
CA GLY A 116 -2.53 5.10 -1.40
C GLY A 116 -2.14 4.36 -2.67
N PHE A 117 -2.66 3.14 -2.87
CA PHE A 117 -2.53 2.45 -4.15
C PHE A 117 -3.28 3.21 -5.24
N THR A 118 -2.80 3.10 -6.49
CA THR A 118 -3.48 3.66 -7.64
C THR A 118 -4.83 2.99 -7.86
N ARG A 119 -5.72 3.65 -8.58
CA ARG A 119 -7.03 3.07 -8.90
C ARG A 119 -6.88 1.78 -9.70
N GLU A 120 -5.96 1.78 -10.64
CA GLU A 120 -5.63 0.65 -11.51
C GLU A 120 -5.19 -0.55 -10.66
N ALA A 121 -4.20 -0.37 -9.78
CA ALA A 121 -3.71 -1.43 -8.88
C ALA A 121 -4.81 -1.95 -7.93
N VAL A 122 -5.72 -1.08 -7.48
CA VAL A 122 -6.88 -1.50 -6.67
C VAL A 122 -7.84 -2.37 -7.47
N GLU A 123 -8.17 -1.97 -8.72
CA GLU A 123 -9.09 -2.75 -9.57
C GLU A 123 -8.47 -4.10 -9.95
N GLU A 124 -7.18 -4.15 -10.30
CA GLU A 124 -6.48 -5.41 -10.60
C GLU A 124 -6.45 -6.34 -9.38
N ALA A 125 -6.11 -5.83 -8.20
CA ALA A 125 -6.13 -6.61 -6.97
C ALA A 125 -7.54 -7.15 -6.63
N MET A 126 -8.59 -6.38 -6.92
CA MET A 126 -9.97 -6.83 -6.71
C MET A 126 -10.43 -7.82 -7.77
N GLU A 127 -9.93 -7.73 -9.00
CA GLU A 127 -10.19 -8.72 -10.06
C GLU A 127 -9.59 -10.08 -9.72
N GLU A 128 -8.41 -10.13 -9.10
CA GLU A 128 -7.83 -11.38 -8.60
C GLU A 128 -8.73 -12.06 -7.54
N LEU A 129 -9.51 -11.28 -6.79
CA LEU A 129 -10.49 -11.78 -5.83
C LEU A 129 -11.88 -12.06 -6.43
N SER A 130 -12.07 -11.90 -7.74
CA SER A 130 -13.38 -12.07 -8.42
C SER A 130 -14.03 -13.43 -8.23
N ASN A 131 -13.23 -14.48 -8.09
CA ASN A 131 -13.69 -15.85 -7.85
C ASN A 131 -13.94 -16.18 -6.35
N THR A 132 -13.84 -15.20 -5.46
CA THR A 132 -14.06 -15.41 -4.03
C THR A 132 -15.54 -15.64 -3.75
N ASP A 133 -15.87 -16.74 -3.08
CA ASP A 133 -17.21 -16.92 -2.50
C ASP A 133 -17.35 -16.02 -1.24
N TRP A 134 -17.86 -14.82 -1.44
CA TRP A 134 -18.05 -13.85 -0.37
C TRP A 134 -19.07 -14.29 0.67
N VAL A 135 -20.00 -15.17 0.31
CA VAL A 135 -20.97 -15.77 1.26
C VAL A 135 -20.25 -16.71 2.20
N GLU A 136 -19.42 -17.62 1.67
CA GLU A 136 -18.63 -18.53 2.50
C GLU A 136 -17.56 -17.79 3.31
N ALA A 137 -16.87 -16.80 2.74
CA ALA A 137 -15.93 -15.96 3.48
C ALA A 137 -16.62 -15.26 4.68
N CYS A 138 -17.83 -14.75 4.48
CA CYS A 138 -18.64 -14.16 5.54
C CYS A 138 -19.06 -15.22 6.58
N ALA A 139 -19.48 -16.40 6.14
CA ALA A 139 -19.85 -17.51 7.03
C ALA A 139 -18.68 -17.91 7.93
N ALA A 140 -17.47 -18.04 7.35
CA ALA A 140 -16.26 -18.31 8.10
C ALA A 140 -15.94 -17.21 9.13
N ALA A 141 -16.12 -15.92 8.77
CA ALA A 141 -15.95 -14.80 9.69
C ALA A 141 -16.97 -14.82 10.85
N ILE A 142 -18.23 -15.18 10.57
CA ILE A 142 -19.29 -15.36 11.58
C ILE A 142 -18.90 -16.52 12.52
N ARG A 143 -18.57 -17.71 11.98
CA ARG A 143 -18.18 -18.88 12.79
C ARG A 143 -16.98 -18.54 13.70
N LYS A 144 -15.96 -17.88 13.15
CA LYS A 144 -14.75 -17.47 13.90
C LYS A 144 -15.10 -16.55 15.09
N LYS A 145 -16.05 -15.64 14.92
CA LYS A 145 -16.33 -14.61 15.94
C LYS A 145 -17.43 -14.99 16.91
N TYR A 146 -18.47 -15.69 16.47
CA TYR A 146 -19.67 -16.00 17.24
C TYR A 146 -19.87 -17.49 17.49
N GLY A 147 -19.16 -18.34 16.75
CA GLY A 147 -19.42 -19.80 16.75
C GLY A 147 -20.67 -20.13 15.97
N GLU A 148 -21.80 -19.76 16.49
CA GLU A 148 -23.14 -20.01 15.94
C GLU A 148 -23.91 -18.70 15.71
N ILE A 149 -25.03 -18.81 14.97
CA ILE A 149 -25.95 -17.66 14.80
C ILE A 149 -26.69 -17.43 16.11
N PRO A 150 -26.63 -16.23 16.70
CA PRO A 150 -27.33 -15.92 17.93
C PRO A 150 -28.85 -16.12 17.80
N GLU A 151 -29.50 -16.70 18.80
CA GLU A 151 -30.96 -16.88 18.82
C GLU A 151 -31.70 -15.56 19.13
N ASP A 152 -31.09 -14.73 19.95
CA ASP A 152 -31.65 -13.42 20.30
C ASP A 152 -31.64 -12.43 19.13
N LYS A 153 -32.73 -11.74 18.90
CA LYS A 153 -32.89 -10.78 17.80
C LYS A 153 -31.89 -9.60 17.90
N GLY A 154 -31.64 -9.13 19.11
CA GLY A 154 -30.72 -8.01 19.33
C GLY A 154 -29.27 -8.42 19.05
N GLU A 155 -28.86 -9.61 19.48
CA GLU A 155 -27.55 -10.15 19.20
C GLU A 155 -27.35 -10.43 17.69
N ARG A 156 -28.39 -10.91 16.98
CA ARG A 156 -28.35 -11.03 15.50
C ARG A 156 -28.16 -9.69 14.82
N GLN A 157 -28.79 -8.62 15.30
CA GLN A 157 -28.56 -7.28 14.75
C GLN A 157 -27.14 -6.79 15.01
N LYS A 158 -26.58 -7.06 16.18
CA LYS A 158 -25.18 -6.75 16.49
C LYS A 158 -24.21 -7.52 15.60
N MET A 159 -24.48 -8.80 15.36
CA MET A 159 -23.71 -9.62 14.42
C MET A 159 -23.75 -9.06 13.01
N LEU A 160 -24.95 -8.75 12.48
CA LEU A 160 -25.12 -8.12 11.17
C LEU A 160 -24.29 -6.83 11.07
N ALA A 161 -24.45 -5.93 12.04
CA ALA A 161 -23.69 -4.68 12.05
C ALA A 161 -22.16 -4.91 12.14
N ALA A 162 -21.72 -5.95 12.84
CA ALA A 162 -20.31 -6.30 12.92
C ALA A 162 -19.76 -6.80 11.58
N MET A 163 -20.49 -7.63 10.86
CA MET A 163 -20.09 -8.11 9.52
C MET A 163 -20.10 -6.98 8.49
N MET A 164 -21.10 -6.09 8.57
CA MET A 164 -21.10 -4.88 7.72
C MET A 164 -19.90 -3.97 7.98
N ARG A 165 -19.43 -3.86 9.24
CA ARG A 165 -18.16 -3.13 9.54
C ARG A 165 -16.92 -3.86 9.03
N LEU A 166 -16.99 -5.18 8.85
CA LEU A 166 -15.93 -5.95 8.18
C LEU A 166 -15.97 -5.81 6.65
N GLY A 167 -16.96 -5.11 6.09
CA GLY A 167 -17.04 -4.81 4.65
C GLY A 167 -17.96 -5.71 3.86
N TYR A 168 -18.70 -6.62 4.50
CA TYR A 168 -19.75 -7.41 3.84
C TYR A 168 -21.01 -6.59 3.69
N ASP A 169 -21.75 -6.79 2.61
CA ASP A 169 -23.10 -6.22 2.44
C ASP A 169 -24.15 -7.02 3.23
N ALA A 170 -25.33 -6.41 3.43
CA ALA A 170 -26.37 -7.01 4.24
C ALA A 170 -26.94 -8.31 3.65
N ASP A 171 -26.97 -8.45 2.33
CA ASP A 171 -27.53 -9.62 1.68
C ASP A 171 -26.56 -10.78 1.70
N THR A 172 -25.27 -10.53 1.54
CA THR A 172 -24.18 -11.51 1.78
C THR A 172 -24.24 -12.04 3.21
N VAL A 173 -24.39 -11.16 4.21
CA VAL A 173 -24.48 -11.59 5.62
C VAL A 173 -25.72 -12.41 5.88
N LYS A 174 -26.89 -12.06 5.32
CA LYS A 174 -28.11 -12.86 5.43
C LYS A 174 -27.98 -14.24 4.75
N ALA A 175 -27.34 -14.28 3.59
CA ALA A 175 -27.08 -15.55 2.88
C ALA A 175 -26.14 -16.44 3.69
N ALA A 176 -25.03 -15.91 4.19
CA ALA A 176 -24.11 -16.62 5.06
C ALA A 176 -24.78 -17.17 6.33
N ALA A 177 -25.61 -16.36 6.99
CA ALA A 177 -26.35 -16.80 8.16
C ALA A 177 -27.34 -17.93 7.84
N ARG A 178 -28.03 -17.88 6.68
CA ARG A 178 -28.91 -18.97 6.23
C ARG A 178 -28.16 -20.26 5.95
N ASN A 179 -26.97 -20.18 5.35
CA ASN A 179 -26.14 -21.35 5.07
C ASN A 179 -25.72 -22.03 6.37
N ILE A 180 -25.22 -21.27 7.35
CA ILE A 180 -24.84 -21.81 8.68
C ILE A 180 -26.02 -22.51 9.38
N LEU A 181 -27.24 -21.97 9.26
CA LEU A 181 -28.43 -22.59 9.86
C LEU A 181 -28.90 -23.86 9.15
N ARG A 182 -28.55 -24.06 7.87
CA ARG A 182 -28.91 -25.27 7.09
C ARG A 182 -27.96 -26.45 7.31
N GLU A 183 -26.75 -26.15 7.76
CA GLU A 183 -25.71 -27.15 8.04
C GLU A 183 -25.91 -27.88 9.40
N LYS A 184 -26.86 -27.43 10.20
CA LYS A 184 -27.30 -28.02 11.46
C LYS A 184 -28.48 -29.00 11.24
#